data_7a3db236667a48eafc88e10945317c5e
#
_entry.id   7a3db236667a48eafc88e10945317c5e
#
_cell.length_a   1.000
_cell.length_b   1.000
_cell.length_c   1.000
_cell.angle_alpha   90.00
_cell.angle_beta   90.00
_cell.angle_gamma   90.00
#
_symmetry.space_group_name_H-M   'P 1'
#
loop_
_entity.id
_entity.type
_entity.pdbx_description
1 polymer ?
#
loop_
_entity_poly.entity_id
_entity_poly.type
_entity_poly.pdbx_seq_one_letter_code
_entity_poly.pdbx_strand_id
1 'polypeptide(L)'
;SSLSQRETENLFTVIKDLRARGVSVIYISHRLSEVKELADRVTVLRDGENAGDLERAEIDHDAMVSLMVGRDLSAFYQHTPREPEDTVLRVDGLRTPVHPRHELSFEVRAGEIVGVAGLVGAGRTEMLQTLFGVTPAVGGTIEMDGQPVNPQNPIEAIGAGIALAPE
;
A
#
# COMPACT_ATOMS: atom_id res chain seq x y z
N SER A 1 14.24 3.14 -4.30
CA SER A 1 13.69 3.16 -5.68
C SER A 1 13.34 1.74 -6.06
N SER A 2 12.07 1.45 -6.22
CA SER A 2 11.60 0.14 -6.67
C SER A 2 11.71 0.06 -8.19
N LEU A 3 12.26 -1.04 -8.71
CA LEU A 3 12.25 -1.35 -10.14
C LEU A 3 10.80 -1.36 -10.65
N SER A 4 10.60 -0.87 -11.87
CA SER A 4 9.33 -1.06 -12.57
C SER A 4 9.14 -2.55 -12.92
N GLN A 5 7.90 -2.97 -13.19
CA GLN A 5 7.61 -4.36 -13.55
C GLN A 5 8.45 -4.84 -14.74
N ARG A 6 8.62 -4.01 -15.76
CA ARG A 6 9.43 -4.33 -16.95
C ARG A 6 10.92 -4.52 -16.62
N GLU A 7 11.46 -3.72 -15.72
CA GLU A 7 12.85 -3.85 -15.27
C GLU A 7 13.04 -5.11 -14.43
N THR A 8 12.06 -5.47 -13.61
CA THR A 8 12.06 -6.74 -12.86
C THR A 8 12.05 -7.95 -13.80
N GLU A 9 11.22 -7.96 -14.84
CA GLU A 9 11.17 -9.03 -15.85
C GLU A 9 12.51 -9.18 -16.60
N ASN A 10 13.13 -8.05 -16.96
CA ASN A 10 14.45 -8.06 -17.58
C ASN A 10 15.52 -8.63 -16.64
N LEU A 11 15.51 -8.23 -15.37
CA LEU A 11 16.42 -8.75 -14.35
C LEU A 11 16.24 -10.26 -14.20
N PHE A 12 15.01 -10.77 -14.16
CA PHE A 12 14.73 -12.22 -14.06
C PHE A 12 15.27 -12.98 -15.24
N THR A 13 15.17 -12.42 -16.44
CA THR A 13 15.75 -13.03 -17.65
C THR A 13 17.26 -13.17 -17.52
N VAL A 14 17.95 -12.13 -17.06
CA VAL A 14 19.40 -12.17 -16.85
C VAL A 14 19.79 -13.19 -15.77
N ILE A 15 19.06 -13.25 -14.66
CA ILE A 15 19.32 -14.22 -13.58
C ILE A 15 19.13 -15.65 -14.08
N LYS A 16 18.07 -15.93 -14.85
CA LYS A 16 17.79 -17.24 -15.43
C LYS A 16 18.89 -17.66 -16.42
N ASP A 17 19.40 -16.73 -17.23
CA ASP A 17 20.52 -16.99 -18.16
C ASP A 17 21.84 -17.28 -17.41
N LEU A 18 22.15 -16.53 -16.35
CA LEU A 18 23.34 -16.79 -15.53
C LEU A 18 23.26 -18.17 -14.87
N ARG A 19 22.09 -18.52 -14.32
CA ARG A 19 21.84 -19.84 -13.73
C ARG A 19 22.02 -20.97 -14.77
N ALA A 20 21.53 -20.80 -16.00
CA ALA A 20 21.70 -21.78 -17.08
C ALA A 20 23.17 -21.98 -17.46
N ARG A 21 24.05 -21.03 -17.22
CA ARG A 21 25.49 -21.07 -17.40
C ARG A 21 26.25 -21.62 -16.18
N GLY A 22 25.54 -22.08 -15.13
CA GLY A 22 26.14 -22.65 -13.93
C GLY A 22 26.61 -21.60 -12.91
N VAL A 23 26.22 -20.33 -13.05
CA VAL A 23 26.54 -19.27 -12.09
C VAL A 23 25.56 -19.34 -10.92
N SER A 24 26.08 -19.39 -9.70
CA SER A 24 25.28 -19.26 -8.47
C SER A 24 24.97 -17.79 -8.20
N VAL A 25 23.74 -17.49 -7.81
CA VAL A 25 23.26 -16.13 -7.56
C VAL A 25 22.72 -16.02 -6.13
N ILE A 26 23.12 -15.00 -5.41
CA ILE A 26 22.48 -14.60 -4.16
C ILE A 26 21.57 -13.41 -4.50
N TYR A 27 20.26 -13.56 -4.25
CA TYR A 27 19.26 -12.56 -4.54
C TYR A 27 18.61 -12.09 -3.23
N ILE A 28 18.65 -10.80 -2.97
CA ILE A 28 18.08 -10.20 -1.76
C ILE A 28 16.88 -9.35 -2.18
N SER A 29 15.71 -9.66 -1.65
CA SER A 29 14.48 -8.91 -1.89
C SER A 29 13.55 -9.01 -0.68
N HIS A 30 12.74 -7.98 -0.48
CA HIS A 30 11.59 -8.01 0.42
C HIS A 30 10.28 -8.29 -0.33
N ARG A 31 10.34 -8.44 -1.65
CA ARG A 31 9.21 -8.79 -2.51
C ARG A 31 9.11 -10.31 -2.61
N LEU A 32 8.25 -10.90 -1.80
CA LEU A 32 8.14 -12.35 -1.67
C LEU A 32 7.75 -13.06 -2.97
N SER A 33 7.00 -12.41 -3.84
CA SER A 33 6.67 -12.92 -5.19
C SER A 33 7.92 -13.13 -6.07
N GLU A 34 8.88 -12.21 -6.01
CA GLU A 34 10.16 -12.31 -6.73
C GLU A 34 10.99 -13.48 -6.20
N VAL A 35 11.06 -13.60 -4.86
CA VAL A 35 11.77 -14.70 -4.20
C VAL A 35 11.15 -16.03 -4.56
N LYS A 36 9.82 -16.16 -4.51
CA LYS A 36 9.09 -17.38 -4.87
C LYS A 36 9.33 -17.79 -6.32
N GLU A 37 9.48 -16.84 -7.24
CA GLU A 37 9.75 -17.14 -8.66
C GLU A 37 11.18 -17.63 -8.89
N LEU A 38 12.18 -17.00 -8.26
CA LEU A 38 13.59 -17.18 -8.61
C LEU A 38 14.32 -18.22 -7.74
N ALA A 39 14.02 -18.26 -6.43
CA ALA A 39 14.87 -18.97 -5.48
C ALA A 39 14.71 -20.49 -5.53
N ASP A 40 15.82 -21.19 -5.40
CA ASP A 40 15.86 -22.63 -5.14
C ASP A 40 15.82 -22.93 -3.63
N ARG A 41 16.36 -22.00 -2.83
CA ARG A 41 16.33 -22.02 -1.37
C ARG A 41 16.24 -20.61 -0.85
N VAL A 42 15.56 -20.40 0.26
CA VAL A 42 15.41 -19.11 0.94
C VAL A 42 15.96 -19.22 2.35
N THR A 43 16.80 -18.26 2.72
CA THR A 43 17.19 -18.03 4.10
C THR A 43 16.53 -16.75 4.56
N VAL A 44 15.73 -16.81 5.60
CA VAL A 44 15.04 -15.65 6.17
C VAL A 44 15.86 -15.07 7.31
N LEU A 45 16.14 -13.77 7.22
CA LEU A 45 16.82 -13.03 8.29
C LEU A 45 15.81 -12.19 9.07
N ARG A 46 15.92 -12.21 10.38
CA ARG A 46 15.15 -11.37 11.29
C ARG A 46 16.03 -10.92 12.44
N ASP A 47 16.02 -9.64 12.76
CA ASP A 47 16.80 -9.03 13.85
C ASP A 47 18.31 -9.34 13.77
N GLY A 48 18.83 -9.54 12.55
CA GLY A 48 20.23 -9.85 12.27
C GLY A 48 20.62 -11.33 12.43
N GLU A 49 19.64 -12.20 12.71
CA GLU A 49 19.84 -13.64 12.89
C GLU A 49 19.10 -14.44 11.79
N ASN A 50 19.56 -15.69 11.56
CA ASN A 50 18.84 -16.63 10.71
C ASN A 50 17.55 -17.08 11.43
N ALA A 51 16.40 -16.69 10.88
CA ALA A 51 15.09 -17.06 11.40
C ALA A 51 14.59 -18.41 10.85
N GLY A 52 15.20 -18.92 9.78
CA GLY A 52 14.89 -20.20 9.18
C GLY A 52 15.25 -20.28 7.71
N ASP A 53 15.33 -21.50 7.22
CA ASP A 53 15.60 -21.83 5.82
C ASP A 53 14.39 -22.57 5.23
N LEU A 54 14.09 -22.30 3.96
CA LEU A 54 13.03 -22.95 3.20
C LEU A 54 13.62 -23.54 1.91
N GLU A 55 13.39 -24.82 1.67
CA GLU A 55 13.70 -25.47 0.42
C GLU A 55 12.64 -25.14 -0.65
N ARG A 56 12.95 -25.33 -1.92
CA ARG A 56 12.09 -24.95 -3.07
C ARG A 56 10.62 -25.35 -2.91
N ALA A 57 10.35 -26.52 -2.37
CA ALA A 57 8.99 -27.05 -2.18
C ALA A 57 8.23 -26.35 -1.04
N GLU A 58 8.94 -25.71 -0.12
CA GLU A 58 8.41 -25.05 1.06
C GLU A 58 8.26 -23.53 0.86
N ILE A 59 8.81 -23.01 -0.26
CA ILE A 59 8.76 -21.56 -0.54
C ILE A 59 7.34 -21.15 -0.92
N ASP A 60 6.61 -20.69 0.05
CA ASP A 60 5.34 -20.00 -0.16
C ASP A 60 5.28 -18.69 0.63
N HIS A 61 4.25 -17.89 0.36
CA HIS A 61 4.10 -16.57 0.96
C HIS A 61 3.98 -16.66 2.49
N ASP A 62 3.15 -17.55 2.99
CA ASP A 62 2.80 -17.61 4.41
C ASP A 62 3.96 -18.18 5.24
N ALA A 63 4.69 -19.17 4.70
CA ALA A 63 5.89 -19.71 5.31
C ALA A 63 7.00 -18.63 5.44
N MET A 64 7.26 -17.87 4.36
CA MET A 64 8.23 -16.77 4.40
C MET A 64 7.82 -15.69 5.39
N VAL A 65 6.57 -15.26 5.38
CA VAL A 65 6.06 -14.22 6.27
C VAL A 65 6.09 -14.68 7.72
N SER A 66 5.72 -15.94 8.01
CA SER A 66 5.78 -16.51 9.36
C SER A 66 7.20 -16.43 9.95
N LEU A 67 8.21 -16.79 9.16
CA LEU A 67 9.62 -16.67 9.56
C LEU A 67 10.06 -15.21 9.74
N MET A 68 9.64 -14.30 8.84
CA MET A 68 9.98 -12.87 8.93
C MET A 68 9.39 -12.20 10.15
N VAL A 69 8.14 -12.50 10.50
CA VAL A 69 7.43 -11.88 11.61
C VAL A 69 7.62 -12.63 12.92
N GLY A 70 7.88 -13.94 12.86
CA GLY A 70 8.10 -14.81 14.02
C GLY A 70 6.84 -15.09 14.85
N ARG A 71 5.67 -14.84 14.29
CA ARG A 71 4.36 -15.13 14.88
C ARG A 71 3.42 -15.66 13.81
N ASP A 72 2.51 -16.50 14.22
CA ASP A 72 1.47 -17.00 13.33
C ASP A 72 0.54 -15.82 12.91
N LEU A 73 0.62 -15.42 11.65
CA LEU A 73 -0.16 -14.29 11.11
C LEU A 73 -1.66 -14.58 11.02
N SER A 74 -2.06 -15.85 11.09
CA SER A 74 -3.47 -16.25 11.04
C SER A 74 -4.32 -15.60 12.16
N ALA A 75 -3.67 -15.14 13.24
CA ALA A 75 -4.32 -14.44 14.35
C ALA A 75 -4.42 -12.92 14.17
N PHE A 76 -3.69 -12.30 13.21
CA PHE A 76 -3.59 -10.83 13.12
C PHE A 76 -4.54 -10.18 12.12
N TYR A 77 -5.03 -10.92 11.12
CA TYR A 77 -5.88 -10.36 10.07
C TYR A 77 -7.20 -11.12 9.93
N GLN A 78 -7.91 -11.30 11.03
CA GLN A 78 -9.33 -11.63 10.92
C GLN A 78 -10.08 -10.33 10.54
N HIS A 79 -10.13 -10.03 9.23
CA HIS A 79 -11.10 -9.08 8.74
C HIS A 79 -12.48 -9.67 8.98
N THR A 80 -13.15 -9.21 10.01
CA THR A 80 -14.57 -9.52 10.21
C THR A 80 -15.33 -8.56 9.28
N PRO A 81 -15.95 -9.05 8.20
CA PRO A 81 -16.77 -8.21 7.35
C PRO A 81 -17.86 -7.57 8.20
N ARG A 82 -17.89 -6.24 8.23
CA ARG A 82 -19.04 -5.50 8.76
C ARG A 82 -19.87 -5.03 7.58
N GLU A 83 -21.18 -5.06 7.74
CA GLU A 83 -22.04 -4.34 6.79
C GLU A 83 -21.74 -2.85 6.93
N PRO A 84 -21.47 -2.16 5.81
CA PRO A 84 -21.20 -0.72 5.87
C PRO A 84 -22.42 0.01 6.43
N GLU A 85 -22.19 0.87 7.41
CA GLU A 85 -23.21 1.70 8.04
C GLU A 85 -23.44 3.00 7.22
N ASP A 86 -23.85 4.07 7.89
CA ASP A 86 -24.11 5.38 7.25
C ASP A 86 -22.83 5.99 6.65
N THR A 87 -22.98 6.83 5.63
CA THR A 87 -21.88 7.59 5.03
C THR A 87 -21.32 8.58 6.03
N VAL A 88 -20.03 8.44 6.37
CA VAL A 88 -19.31 9.33 7.29
C VAL A 88 -18.47 10.38 6.56
N LEU A 89 -17.94 10.06 5.39
CA LEU A 89 -17.24 11.02 4.54
C LEU A 89 -17.87 11.01 3.15
N ARG A 90 -18.24 12.18 2.67
CA ARG A 90 -18.64 12.40 1.28
C ARG A 90 -17.75 13.46 0.65
N VAL A 91 -17.19 13.14 -0.48
CA VAL A 91 -16.38 14.03 -1.30
C VAL A 91 -17.07 14.16 -2.65
N ASP A 92 -17.39 15.37 -3.07
CA ASP A 92 -18.06 15.65 -4.34
C ASP A 92 -17.32 16.73 -5.12
N GLY A 93 -16.90 16.39 -6.34
CA GLY A 93 -16.22 17.27 -7.27
C GLY A 93 -14.92 17.88 -6.73
N LEU A 94 -14.23 17.21 -5.80
CA LEU A 94 -12.99 17.72 -5.21
C LEU A 94 -11.93 17.97 -6.28
N ARG A 95 -11.37 19.17 -6.27
CA ARG A 95 -10.27 19.56 -7.15
C ARG A 95 -9.07 19.97 -6.31
N THR A 96 -7.92 19.35 -6.63
CA THR A 96 -6.64 19.65 -5.96
C THR A 96 -5.88 20.75 -6.70
N PRO A 97 -4.99 21.51 -6.04
CA PRO A 97 -4.17 22.53 -6.69
C PRO A 97 -3.27 21.96 -7.81
N VAL A 98 -2.82 20.70 -7.68
CA VAL A 98 -1.97 20.02 -8.67
C VAL A 98 -2.79 19.59 -9.89
N HIS A 99 -4.05 19.19 -9.67
CA HIS A 99 -4.96 18.71 -10.72
C HIS A 99 -6.28 19.52 -10.75
N PRO A 100 -6.25 20.84 -11.03
CA PRO A 100 -7.41 21.73 -10.86
C PRO A 100 -8.53 21.52 -11.88
N ARG A 101 -8.27 20.72 -12.93
CA ARG A 101 -9.25 20.41 -13.99
C ARG A 101 -9.93 19.05 -13.81
N HIS A 102 -9.47 18.25 -12.84
CA HIS A 102 -10.00 16.92 -12.59
C HIS A 102 -10.81 16.93 -11.30
N GLU A 103 -11.97 16.33 -11.35
CA GLU A 103 -12.91 16.22 -10.24
C GLU A 103 -12.87 14.80 -9.66
N LEU A 104 -12.84 14.69 -8.35
CA LEU A 104 -12.86 13.45 -7.61
C LEU A 104 -14.09 13.40 -6.75
N SER A 105 -14.87 12.33 -6.86
CA SER A 105 -16.04 12.10 -6.03
C SER A 105 -16.04 10.68 -5.50
N PHE A 106 -16.25 10.50 -4.22
CA PHE A 106 -16.36 9.21 -3.55
C PHE A 106 -16.99 9.37 -2.17
N GLU A 107 -17.41 8.25 -1.61
CA GLU A 107 -17.97 8.18 -0.25
C GLU A 107 -17.20 7.13 0.55
N VAL A 108 -17.17 7.31 1.87
CA VAL A 108 -16.70 6.33 2.84
C VAL A 108 -17.76 6.15 3.91
N ARG A 109 -18.11 4.92 4.22
CA ARG A 109 -19.11 4.57 5.23
C ARG A 109 -18.46 4.17 6.54
N ALA A 110 -19.20 4.27 7.62
CA ALA A 110 -18.71 3.85 8.93
C ALA A 110 -18.30 2.36 8.92
N GLY A 111 -17.09 2.08 9.42
CA GLY A 111 -16.51 0.73 9.44
C GLY A 111 -16.00 0.20 8.10
N GLU A 112 -16.02 1.03 7.02
CA GLU A 112 -15.54 0.68 5.68
C GLU A 112 -14.04 1.00 5.52
N ILE A 113 -13.34 0.15 4.76
CA ILE A 113 -11.99 0.43 4.28
C ILE A 113 -12.05 0.63 2.76
N VAL A 114 -11.87 1.87 2.32
CA VAL A 114 -11.84 2.21 0.89
C VAL A 114 -10.40 2.20 0.38
N GLY A 115 -10.10 1.33 -0.60
CA GLY A 115 -8.81 1.30 -1.26
C GLY A 115 -8.72 2.29 -2.42
N VAL A 116 -7.72 3.17 -2.42
CA VAL A 116 -7.45 4.10 -3.52
C VAL A 116 -6.24 3.62 -4.31
N ALA A 117 -6.45 3.10 -5.51
CA ALA A 117 -5.41 2.60 -6.39
C ALA A 117 -5.12 3.59 -7.54
N GLY A 118 -3.90 3.53 -8.08
CA GLY A 118 -3.48 4.34 -9.23
C GLY A 118 -1.98 4.24 -9.48
N LEU A 119 -1.55 4.60 -10.67
CA LEU A 119 -0.13 4.67 -11.04
C LEU A 119 0.59 5.79 -10.27
N VAL A 120 1.92 5.77 -10.31
CA VAL A 120 2.75 6.87 -9.79
C VAL A 120 2.36 8.17 -10.50
N GLY A 121 2.13 9.23 -9.75
CA GLY A 121 1.67 10.52 -10.31
C GLY A 121 0.15 10.62 -10.55
N ALA A 122 -0.65 9.64 -10.14
CA ALA A 122 -2.11 9.66 -10.30
C ALA A 122 -2.84 10.64 -9.36
N GLY A 123 -2.13 11.34 -8.47
CA GLY A 123 -2.72 12.35 -7.58
C GLY A 123 -3.25 11.82 -6.25
N ARG A 124 -2.92 10.57 -5.85
CA ARG A 124 -3.41 9.98 -4.59
C ARG A 124 -2.94 10.74 -3.36
N THR A 125 -1.66 11.03 -3.28
CA THR A 125 -1.05 11.78 -2.17
C THR A 125 -1.61 13.19 -2.10
N GLU A 126 -1.75 13.86 -3.24
CA GLU A 126 -2.29 15.20 -3.36
C GLU A 126 -3.76 15.27 -2.90
N MET A 127 -4.55 14.26 -3.23
CA MET A 127 -5.93 14.12 -2.76
C MET A 127 -5.96 14.00 -1.22
N LEU A 128 -5.17 13.10 -0.64
CA LEU A 128 -5.11 12.91 0.82
C LEU A 128 -4.61 14.17 1.53
N GLN A 129 -3.60 14.84 0.99
CA GLN A 129 -3.10 16.12 1.51
C GLN A 129 -4.16 17.21 1.45
N THR A 130 -4.99 17.23 0.41
CA THR A 130 -6.09 18.20 0.27
C THR A 130 -7.19 17.92 1.28
N LEU A 131 -7.59 16.68 1.46
CA LEU A 131 -8.56 16.28 2.49
C LEU A 131 -8.07 16.61 3.91
N PHE A 132 -6.77 16.49 4.15
CA PHE A 132 -6.15 16.77 5.45
C PHE A 132 -5.80 18.26 5.64
N GLY A 133 -6.10 19.12 4.67
CA GLY A 133 -5.85 20.55 4.78
C GLY A 133 -4.39 20.98 4.69
N VAL A 134 -3.48 20.11 4.20
CA VAL A 134 -2.08 20.49 3.90
C VAL A 134 -2.04 21.41 2.70
N THR A 135 -2.85 21.13 1.69
CA THR A 135 -3.05 21.99 0.51
C THR A 135 -4.54 22.24 0.35
N PRO A 136 -5.02 23.49 0.41
CA PRO A 136 -6.44 23.79 0.30
C PRO A 136 -7.04 23.29 -1.01
N ALA A 137 -8.29 22.80 -0.96
CA ALA A 137 -9.05 22.45 -2.15
C ALA A 137 -9.30 23.70 -3.01
N VAL A 138 -9.22 23.53 -4.34
CA VAL A 138 -9.56 24.62 -5.29
C VAL A 138 -10.98 24.51 -5.82
N GLY A 139 -11.73 23.49 -5.39
CA GLY A 139 -13.15 23.31 -5.69
C GLY A 139 -13.67 21.99 -5.18
N GLY A 140 -14.98 21.81 -5.26
CA GLY A 140 -15.70 20.67 -4.72
C GLY A 140 -16.15 20.90 -3.26
N THR A 141 -16.78 19.88 -2.69
CA THR A 141 -17.29 19.88 -1.32
C THR A 141 -16.82 18.62 -0.58
N ILE A 142 -16.58 18.77 0.71
CA ILE A 142 -16.26 17.68 1.63
C ILE A 142 -17.28 17.74 2.76
N GLU A 143 -17.89 16.62 3.09
CA GLU A 143 -18.82 16.48 4.22
C GLU A 143 -18.34 15.37 5.15
N MET A 144 -18.35 15.64 6.44
CA MET A 144 -18.13 14.67 7.50
C MET A 144 -19.41 14.57 8.34
N ASP A 145 -19.93 13.34 8.47
CA ASP A 145 -21.19 13.06 9.19
C ASP A 145 -22.34 13.98 8.75
N GLY A 146 -22.43 14.22 7.42
CA GLY A 146 -23.44 15.09 6.83
C GLY A 146 -23.25 16.59 7.08
N GLN A 147 -22.12 16.99 7.65
CA GLN A 147 -21.78 18.39 7.87
C GLN A 147 -20.68 18.83 6.89
N PRO A 148 -20.84 19.97 6.21
CA PRO A 148 -19.81 20.48 5.31
C PRO A 148 -18.56 20.87 6.10
N VAL A 149 -17.39 20.41 5.62
CA VAL A 149 -16.09 20.75 6.18
C VAL A 149 -15.16 21.27 5.08
N ASN A 150 -14.28 22.19 5.43
CA ASN A 150 -13.30 22.75 4.49
C ASN A 150 -11.97 23.01 5.22
N PRO A 151 -11.24 21.96 5.59
CA PRO A 151 -10.02 22.12 6.37
C PRO A 151 -8.97 22.95 5.61
N GLN A 152 -8.48 24.02 6.22
CA GLN A 152 -7.42 24.87 5.68
C GLN A 152 -6.04 24.52 6.25
N ASN A 153 -6.01 23.64 7.25
CA ASN A 153 -4.80 23.14 7.89
C ASN A 153 -5.08 21.80 8.60
N PRO A 154 -4.05 21.03 8.97
CA PRO A 154 -4.19 19.75 9.65
C PRO A 154 -4.96 19.80 10.98
N ILE A 155 -4.89 20.90 11.73
CA ILE A 155 -5.58 21.02 13.02
C ILE A 155 -7.09 21.04 12.81
N GLU A 156 -7.55 21.77 11.80
CA GLU A 156 -8.97 21.80 11.42
C GLU A 156 -9.45 20.43 10.91
N ALA A 157 -8.63 19.74 10.12
CA ALA A 157 -8.95 18.38 9.64
C ALA A 157 -9.11 17.40 10.81
N ILE A 158 -8.18 17.43 11.78
CA ILE A 158 -8.27 16.59 12.98
C ILE A 158 -9.52 16.95 13.79
N GLY A 159 -9.83 18.24 13.94
CA GLY A 159 -11.05 18.71 14.61
C GLY A 159 -12.33 18.24 13.93
N ALA A 160 -12.30 18.04 12.61
CA ALA A 160 -13.38 17.46 11.81
C ALA A 160 -13.41 15.93 11.78
N GLY A 161 -12.48 15.25 12.47
CA GLY A 161 -12.41 13.79 12.52
C GLY A 161 -11.56 13.14 11.42
N ILE A 162 -10.80 13.91 10.64
CA ILE A 162 -9.93 13.40 9.58
C ILE A 162 -8.50 13.30 10.12
N ALA A 163 -7.87 12.12 10.01
CA ALA A 163 -6.47 11.91 10.36
C ALA A 163 -5.69 11.38 9.14
N LEU A 164 -4.43 11.76 9.03
CA LEU A 164 -3.52 11.29 7.97
C LEU A 164 -2.28 10.64 8.59
N ALA A 165 -1.99 9.38 8.20
CA ALA A 165 -0.71 8.76 8.45
C ALA A 165 0.17 8.99 7.21
N PRO A 166 1.27 9.76 7.29
CA PRO A 166 2.16 9.98 6.16
C PRO A 166 2.96 8.71 5.84
N GLU A 167 3.39 8.58 4.58
CA GLU A 167 4.30 7.53 4.10
C GLU A 167 5.71 7.71 4.66
#